data_4eb29ae8f7ff9fe65208e0eb2929e2ef
#
_entry.id   4eb29ae8f7ff9fe65208e0eb2929e2ef
#
_cell.length_a   1.000
_cell.length_b   1.000
_cell.length_c   1.000
_cell.angle_alpha   90.00
_cell.angle_beta   90.00
_cell.angle_gamma   90.00
#
_symmetry.space_group_name_H-M   'P 1'
#
loop_
_entity.id
_entity.type
_entity.pdbx_description
1 polymer ?
#
loop_
_entity_poly.entity_id
_entity_poly.type
_entity_poly.pdbx_seq_one_letter_code
_entity_poly.pdbx_strand_id
1 'polypeptide(L)'
;MQPGPLHVRVERFGRWHAWLAAFDFAVAVAGVWNAWQWWDGGSRLEFQVMTGLSLAVFLMVLTAQVPYWKISRFTLIHDAQGWLLQTRDRRRRRLAQVRALSMPGLLLVLGMSERGREVLPVPSDIAPAIWRELRTRLAL
;
A
#
# COMPACT_ATOMS: atom_id res chain seq x y z
N MET A 1 29.67 13.99 -11.83
CA MET A 1 29.55 13.31 -10.51
C MET A 1 28.32 12.42 -10.54
N GLN A 2 28.47 11.15 -10.36
CA GLN A 2 27.31 10.27 -10.15
C GLN A 2 26.78 10.54 -8.74
N PRO A 3 25.47 10.77 -8.57
CA PRO A 3 24.90 10.90 -7.25
C PRO A 3 25.14 9.61 -6.46
N GLY A 4 25.59 9.73 -5.22
CA GLY A 4 25.87 8.60 -4.35
C GLY A 4 24.64 7.69 -4.13
N PRO A 5 24.80 6.50 -3.56
CA PRO A 5 23.69 5.61 -3.29
C PRO A 5 22.69 6.27 -2.33
N LEU A 6 21.41 6.24 -2.68
CA LEU A 6 20.33 6.71 -1.82
C LEU A 6 19.86 5.57 -0.92
N HIS A 7 19.85 5.79 0.38
CA HIS A 7 19.35 4.84 1.37
C HIS A 7 18.11 5.42 2.05
N VAL A 8 16.98 4.76 1.89
CA VAL A 8 15.70 5.13 2.52
C VAL A 8 15.30 4.03 3.49
N ARG A 9 15.50 4.27 4.77
CA ARG A 9 15.13 3.33 5.83
C ARG A 9 13.72 3.66 6.33
N VAL A 10 12.82 2.69 6.26
CA VAL A 10 11.44 2.82 6.70
C VAL A 10 11.18 1.90 7.89
N GLU A 11 10.83 2.51 9.02
CA GLU A 11 10.61 1.82 10.29
C GLU A 11 9.20 2.03 10.85
N ARG A 12 8.49 3.04 10.39
CA ARG A 12 7.17 3.44 10.89
C ARG A 12 6.13 3.31 9.79
N PHE A 13 5.04 2.63 10.10
CA PHE A 13 3.95 2.33 9.17
C PHE A 13 2.59 2.88 9.62
N GLY A 14 2.56 3.78 10.62
CA GLY A 14 1.32 4.30 11.17
C GLY A 14 0.43 4.97 10.13
N ARG A 15 0.99 5.76 9.22
CA ARG A 15 0.24 6.39 8.12
C ARG A 15 -0.28 5.37 7.10
N TRP A 16 0.51 4.34 6.82
CA TRP A 16 0.08 3.24 5.95
C TRP A 16 -1.11 2.50 6.56
N HIS A 17 -1.01 2.14 7.83
CA HIS A 17 -2.11 1.49 8.55
C HIS A 17 -3.36 2.38 8.62
N ALA A 18 -3.21 3.69 8.79
CA ALA A 18 -4.32 4.63 8.74
C ALA A 18 -5.01 4.66 7.38
N TRP A 19 -4.26 4.60 6.28
CA TRP A 19 -4.82 4.51 4.93
C TRP A 19 -5.56 3.19 4.70
N LEU A 20 -5.00 2.06 5.15
CA LEU A 20 -5.68 0.77 5.06
C LEU A 20 -6.99 0.78 5.87
N ALA A 21 -6.96 1.31 7.09
CA ALA A 21 -8.15 1.41 7.93
C ALA A 21 -9.22 2.34 7.30
N ALA A 22 -8.81 3.47 6.71
CA ALA A 22 -9.72 4.37 6.01
C ALA A 22 -10.36 3.69 4.79
N PHE A 23 -9.60 2.91 4.05
CA PHE A 23 -10.11 2.14 2.92
C PHE A 23 -11.12 1.08 3.38
N ASP A 24 -10.81 0.31 4.43
CA ASP A 24 -11.71 -0.69 4.99
C ASP A 24 -13.01 -0.06 5.48
N PHE A 25 -12.91 1.08 6.16
CA PHE A 25 -14.07 1.85 6.58
C PHE A 25 -14.93 2.30 5.40
N ALA A 26 -14.31 2.81 4.33
CA ALA A 26 -15.04 3.23 3.13
C ALA A 26 -15.77 2.05 2.47
N VAL A 27 -15.13 0.87 2.39
CA VAL A 27 -15.76 -0.35 1.86
C VAL A 27 -16.93 -0.79 2.74
N ALA A 28 -16.79 -0.73 4.07
CA ALA A 28 -17.87 -1.06 5.00
C ALA A 28 -19.06 -0.11 4.85
N VAL A 29 -18.80 1.20 4.77
CA VAL A 29 -19.85 2.22 4.56
C VAL A 29 -20.56 1.99 3.23
N ALA A 30 -19.83 1.72 2.15
CA ALA A 30 -20.43 1.43 0.84
C ALA A 30 -21.30 0.16 0.89
N GLY A 31 -20.87 -0.87 1.62
CA GLY A 31 -21.65 -2.10 1.82
C GLY A 31 -22.94 -1.85 2.58
N VAL A 32 -22.88 -1.09 3.67
CA VAL A 32 -24.07 -0.71 4.46
C VAL A 32 -25.02 0.15 3.63
N TRP A 33 -24.50 1.12 2.87
CA TRP A 33 -25.30 1.96 1.97
C TRP A 33 -26.01 1.13 0.91
N ASN A 34 -25.30 0.20 0.29
CA ASN A 34 -25.88 -0.72 -0.68
C ASN A 34 -27.02 -1.55 -0.06
N ALA A 35 -26.82 -2.13 1.12
CA ALA A 35 -27.84 -2.89 1.82
C ALA A 35 -29.05 -2.01 2.18
N TRP A 36 -28.84 -0.77 2.62
CA TRP A 36 -29.89 0.18 2.94
C TRP A 36 -30.80 0.50 1.75
N GLN A 37 -30.25 0.69 0.55
CA GLN A 37 -31.03 0.95 -0.65
C GLN A 37 -32.00 -0.19 -0.99
N TRP A 38 -31.61 -1.44 -0.69
CA TRP A 38 -32.47 -2.60 -0.93
C TRP A 38 -33.48 -2.88 0.19
N TRP A 39 -33.28 -2.29 1.36
CA TRP A 39 -34.21 -2.40 2.47
C TRP A 39 -35.55 -1.73 2.16
N ASP A 40 -35.54 -0.55 1.58
CA ASP A 40 -36.73 0.25 1.32
C ASP A 40 -37.42 -0.05 -0.01
N GLY A 41 -36.74 -0.62 -1.00
CA GLY A 41 -37.24 -0.75 -2.37
C GLY A 41 -37.21 -2.17 -2.97
N GLY A 42 -36.58 -3.12 -2.29
CA GLY A 42 -36.38 -4.49 -2.81
C GLY A 42 -37.24 -5.57 -2.13
N SER A 43 -37.29 -6.75 -2.72
CA SER A 43 -37.84 -7.92 -2.06
C SER A 43 -36.91 -8.38 -0.92
N ARG A 44 -37.47 -9.11 0.07
CA ARG A 44 -36.67 -9.66 1.18
C ARG A 44 -35.49 -10.53 0.68
N LEU A 45 -35.70 -11.25 -0.41
CA LEU A 45 -34.67 -12.10 -1.00
C LEU A 45 -33.54 -11.26 -1.60
N GLU A 46 -33.86 -10.19 -2.35
CA GLU A 46 -32.88 -9.27 -2.93
C GLU A 46 -32.05 -8.60 -1.85
N PHE A 47 -32.65 -8.12 -0.77
CA PHE A 47 -31.96 -7.57 0.37
C PHE A 47 -30.96 -8.58 0.98
N GLN A 48 -31.36 -9.83 1.21
CA GLN A 48 -30.50 -10.87 1.75
C GLN A 48 -29.32 -11.18 0.82
N VAL A 49 -29.56 -11.30 -0.49
CA VAL A 49 -28.54 -11.57 -1.49
C VAL A 49 -27.53 -10.41 -1.56
N MET A 50 -28.00 -9.17 -1.61
CA MET A 50 -27.12 -7.99 -1.71
C MET A 50 -26.34 -7.76 -0.43
N THR A 51 -26.92 -8.00 0.73
CA THR A 51 -26.20 -7.93 2.03
C THR A 51 -25.14 -9.03 2.11
N GLY A 52 -25.44 -10.25 1.72
CA GLY A 52 -24.51 -11.36 1.68
C GLY A 52 -23.34 -11.09 0.71
N LEU A 53 -23.63 -10.55 -0.47
CA LEU A 53 -22.60 -10.18 -1.45
C LEU A 53 -21.68 -9.07 -0.93
N SER A 54 -22.26 -8.02 -0.34
CA SER A 54 -21.48 -6.92 0.26
C SER A 54 -20.57 -7.41 1.38
N LEU A 55 -21.06 -8.30 2.24
CA LEU A 55 -20.25 -8.92 3.29
C LEU A 55 -19.13 -9.79 2.71
N ALA A 56 -19.41 -10.58 1.68
CA ALA A 56 -18.41 -11.42 1.02
C ALA A 56 -17.30 -10.57 0.40
N VAL A 57 -17.63 -9.46 -0.27
CA VAL A 57 -16.66 -8.51 -0.82
C VAL A 57 -15.81 -7.88 0.29
N PHE A 58 -16.43 -7.46 1.39
CA PHE A 58 -15.71 -6.88 2.53
C PHE A 58 -14.71 -7.87 3.14
N LEU A 59 -15.14 -9.11 3.37
CA LEU A 59 -14.25 -10.16 3.89
C LEU A 59 -13.12 -10.50 2.92
N MET A 60 -13.38 -10.52 1.62
CA MET A 60 -12.36 -10.71 0.59
C MET A 60 -11.33 -9.58 0.62
N VAL A 61 -11.75 -8.33 0.75
CA VAL A 61 -10.86 -7.18 0.88
C VAL A 61 -10.00 -7.29 2.13
N LEU A 62 -10.60 -7.59 3.29
CA LEU A 62 -9.86 -7.77 4.54
C LEU A 62 -8.80 -8.88 4.44
N THR A 63 -9.16 -10.03 3.87
CA THR A 63 -8.21 -11.14 3.71
C THR A 63 -7.08 -10.82 2.75
N ALA A 64 -7.36 -10.10 1.66
CA ALA A 64 -6.36 -9.65 0.70
C ALA A 64 -5.38 -8.63 1.30
N GLN A 65 -5.79 -7.88 2.32
CA GLN A 65 -4.96 -6.87 2.98
C GLN A 65 -4.05 -7.42 4.08
N VAL A 66 -4.26 -8.65 4.55
CA VAL A 66 -3.46 -9.23 5.66
C VAL A 66 -1.94 -9.07 5.46
N PRO A 67 -1.34 -9.33 4.28
CA PRO A 67 0.09 -9.12 4.10
C PRO A 67 0.51 -7.66 4.21
N TYR A 68 -0.34 -6.71 3.85
CA TYR A 68 -0.06 -5.26 3.92
C TYR A 68 -0.13 -4.74 5.36
N TRP A 69 -0.96 -5.31 6.22
CA TRP A 69 -0.99 -5.01 7.65
C TRP A 69 0.24 -5.54 8.38
N LYS A 70 0.83 -6.63 7.89
CA LYS A 70 2.00 -7.30 8.47
C LYS A 70 3.34 -6.82 7.88
N ILE A 71 3.35 -5.70 7.16
CA ILE A 71 4.58 -5.19 6.59
C ILE A 71 5.64 -4.95 7.67
N SER A 72 6.86 -5.39 7.41
CA SER A 72 8.00 -5.22 8.31
C SER A 72 8.92 -4.10 7.84
N ARG A 73 9.80 -3.65 8.72
CA ARG A 73 10.84 -2.66 8.42
C ARG A 73 11.65 -3.08 7.19
N PHE A 74 11.91 -2.13 6.32
CA PHE A 74 12.73 -2.33 5.13
C PHE A 74 13.62 -1.11 4.85
N THR A 75 14.65 -1.32 4.03
CA THR A 75 15.46 -0.24 3.49
C THR A 75 15.40 -0.31 1.96
N LEU A 76 15.04 0.80 1.34
CA LEU A 76 15.07 0.96 -0.10
C LEU A 76 16.38 1.63 -0.48
N ILE A 77 17.15 1.01 -1.37
CA ILE A 77 18.47 1.48 -1.80
C ILE A 77 18.42 1.70 -3.30
N HIS A 78 18.89 2.87 -3.74
CA HIS A 78 19.11 3.14 -5.16
C HIS A 78 20.59 3.30 -5.40
N ASP A 79 21.16 2.42 -6.19
CA ASP A 79 22.57 2.44 -6.61
C ASP A 79 22.73 2.62 -8.13
N ALA A 80 23.94 2.52 -8.63
CA ALA A 80 24.23 2.62 -10.07
C ALA A 80 23.58 1.52 -10.91
N GLN A 81 23.11 0.44 -10.30
CA GLN A 81 22.48 -0.71 -10.96
C GLN A 81 20.96 -0.74 -10.81
N GLY A 82 20.37 0.25 -10.12
CA GLY A 82 18.93 0.39 -9.93
C GLY A 82 18.46 0.27 -8.48
N TRP A 83 17.24 -0.18 -8.31
CA TRP A 83 16.59 -0.26 -7.00
C TRP A 83 16.80 -1.60 -6.32
N LEU A 84 17.17 -1.56 -5.05
CA LEU A 84 17.33 -2.72 -4.17
C LEU A 84 16.41 -2.58 -2.96
N LEU A 85 15.73 -3.65 -2.62
CA LEU A 85 14.98 -3.78 -1.38
C LEU A 85 15.77 -4.64 -0.40
N GLN A 86 16.06 -4.10 0.77
CA GLN A 86 16.65 -4.84 1.89
C GLN A 86 15.61 -5.00 2.98
N THR A 87 15.24 -6.24 3.26
CA THR A 87 14.29 -6.58 4.34
C THR A 87 15.02 -6.68 5.69
N ARG A 88 14.25 -6.80 6.78
CA ARG A 88 14.75 -6.96 8.16
C ARG A 88 15.81 -8.07 8.28
N ASP A 89 15.66 -9.16 7.55
CA ASP A 89 16.57 -10.32 7.55
C ASP A 89 17.85 -10.09 6.73
N ARG A 90 18.18 -8.82 6.40
CA ARG A 90 19.32 -8.42 5.57
C ARG A 90 19.34 -9.04 4.16
N ARG A 91 18.29 -9.70 3.75
CA ARG A 91 18.15 -10.18 2.37
C ARG A 91 17.95 -9.01 1.43
N ARG A 92 18.77 -8.97 0.39
CA ARG A 92 18.70 -7.96 -0.66
C ARG A 92 18.01 -8.54 -1.88
N ARG A 93 17.07 -7.79 -2.46
CA ARG A 93 16.37 -8.17 -3.69
C ARG A 93 16.37 -6.99 -4.64
N ARG A 94 16.63 -7.24 -5.89
CA ARG A 94 16.49 -6.21 -6.92
C ARG A 94 15.03 -6.01 -7.25
N LEU A 95 14.68 -4.75 -7.46
CA LEU A 95 13.36 -4.34 -7.91
C LEU A 95 13.45 -3.91 -9.36
N ALA A 96 12.65 -4.54 -10.21
CA ALA A 96 12.44 -4.15 -11.60
C ALA A 96 11.13 -3.36 -11.73
N GLN A 97 10.99 -2.58 -12.81
CA GLN A 97 9.77 -1.83 -13.14
C GLN A 97 9.25 -0.99 -11.97
N VAL A 98 10.13 -0.31 -11.27
CA VAL A 98 9.77 0.51 -10.12
C VAL A 98 8.91 1.69 -10.57
N ARG A 99 7.74 1.82 -9.96
CA ARG A 99 6.80 2.95 -10.13
C ARG A 99 6.47 3.51 -8.76
N ALA A 100 6.01 4.74 -8.73
CA ALA A 100 5.58 5.35 -7.51
C ALA A 100 4.22 6.03 -7.67
N LEU A 101 3.42 5.94 -6.62
CA LEU A 101 2.14 6.63 -6.49
C LEU A 101 2.23 7.56 -5.29
N SER A 102 2.03 8.85 -5.54
CA SER A 102 2.00 9.85 -4.48
C SER A 102 0.61 9.91 -3.86
N MET A 103 0.56 9.76 -2.53
CA MET A 103 -0.63 9.89 -1.71
C MET A 103 -0.38 10.94 -0.62
N PRO A 104 -1.41 11.59 -0.04
CA PRO A 104 -1.22 12.53 1.04
C PRO A 104 -0.46 11.92 2.23
N GLY A 105 0.75 12.42 2.48
CA GLY A 105 1.64 11.97 3.56
C GLY A 105 2.28 10.60 3.36
N LEU A 106 2.16 10.00 2.16
CA LEU A 106 2.68 8.68 1.85
C LEU A 106 3.10 8.59 0.38
N LEU A 107 4.20 7.92 0.12
CA LEU A 107 4.63 7.52 -1.21
C LEU A 107 4.57 6.00 -1.31
N LEU A 108 3.78 5.49 -2.23
CA LEU A 108 3.67 4.06 -2.47
C LEU A 108 4.62 3.67 -3.60
N VAL A 109 5.68 2.96 -3.28
CA VAL A 109 6.64 2.45 -4.26
C VAL A 109 6.23 1.03 -4.65
N LEU A 110 5.99 0.83 -5.93
CA LEU A 110 5.62 -0.46 -6.51
C LEU A 110 6.80 -0.99 -7.32
N GLY A 111 7.16 -2.24 -7.12
CA GLY A 111 8.22 -2.89 -7.88
C GLY A 111 7.97 -4.37 -8.06
N MET A 112 8.74 -4.98 -8.95
CA MET A 112 8.75 -6.43 -9.17
C MET A 112 10.04 -7.01 -8.63
N SER A 113 9.93 -7.97 -7.72
CA SER A 113 11.05 -8.77 -7.22
C SER A 113 10.95 -10.21 -7.70
N GLU A 114 11.93 -11.03 -7.36
CA GLU A 114 11.91 -12.48 -7.63
C GLU A 114 10.70 -13.20 -6.98
N ARG A 115 10.11 -12.59 -5.95
CA ARG A 115 8.93 -13.12 -5.25
C ARG A 115 7.59 -12.58 -5.78
N GLY A 116 7.62 -11.71 -6.79
CA GLY A 116 6.45 -11.08 -7.36
C GLY A 116 6.35 -9.58 -7.07
N ARG A 117 5.14 -9.06 -7.06
CA ARG A 117 4.90 -7.63 -6.80
C ARG A 117 5.20 -7.27 -5.35
N GLU A 118 5.99 -6.22 -5.19
CA GLU A 118 6.28 -5.61 -3.89
C GLU A 118 5.58 -4.25 -3.81
N VAL A 119 4.95 -4.01 -2.68
CA VAL A 119 4.29 -2.73 -2.36
C VAL A 119 4.97 -2.17 -1.14
N LEU A 120 5.63 -1.03 -1.30
CA LEU A 120 6.50 -0.44 -0.28
C LEU A 120 5.98 0.95 0.09
N PRO A 121 5.27 1.08 1.22
CA PRO A 121 4.80 2.38 1.69
C PRO A 121 5.95 3.15 2.34
N VAL A 122 6.26 4.32 1.81
CA VAL A 122 7.27 5.24 2.36
C VAL A 122 6.54 6.46 2.93
N PRO A 123 6.53 6.66 4.25
CA PRO A 123 5.88 7.80 4.86
C PRO A 123 6.68 9.10 4.63
N SER A 124 5.98 10.22 4.57
CA SER A 124 6.61 11.55 4.35
C SER A 124 7.31 12.12 5.58
N ASP A 125 7.30 11.43 6.72
CA ASP A 125 7.97 11.82 7.96
C ASP A 125 9.47 11.45 8.00
N ILE A 126 10.01 10.92 6.91
CA ILE A 126 11.46 10.77 6.71
C ILE A 126 12.12 12.14 6.49
N ALA A 127 13.45 12.18 6.62
CA ALA A 127 14.20 13.41 6.44
C ALA A 127 13.85 14.13 5.12
N PRO A 128 13.54 15.45 5.13
CA PRO A 128 13.05 16.17 3.94
C PRO A 128 13.99 16.12 2.73
N ALA A 129 15.31 16.05 2.98
CA ALA A 129 16.30 15.89 1.92
C ALA A 129 16.18 14.53 1.22
N ILE A 130 16.03 13.46 1.99
CA ILE A 130 15.83 12.09 1.48
C ILE A 130 14.51 12.01 0.72
N TRP A 131 13.46 12.62 1.24
CA TRP A 131 12.14 12.66 0.59
C TRP A 131 12.20 13.33 -0.79
N ARG A 132 12.85 14.50 -0.88
CA ARG A 132 13.02 15.20 -2.16
C ARG A 132 13.84 14.40 -3.16
N GLU A 133 14.96 13.82 -2.72
CA GLU A 133 15.82 13.03 -3.59
C GLU A 133 15.10 11.75 -4.07
N LEU A 134 14.35 11.09 -3.18
CA LEU A 134 13.53 9.93 -3.54
C LEU A 134 12.53 10.26 -4.64
N ARG A 135 11.80 11.37 -4.50
CA ARG A 135 10.85 11.83 -5.52
C ARG A 135 11.53 12.15 -6.85
N THR A 136 12.66 12.80 -6.81
CA THR A 136 13.44 13.12 -8.03
C THR A 136 13.87 11.85 -8.76
N ARG A 137 14.36 10.84 -8.04
CA ARG A 137 14.80 9.57 -8.64
C ARG A 137 13.64 8.69 -9.14
N LEU A 138 12.45 8.87 -8.60
CA LEU A 138 11.23 8.20 -9.05
C LEU A 138 10.49 8.99 -10.14
N ALA A 139 11.03 10.13 -10.59
CA ALA A 139 10.45 11.02 -11.59
C ALA A 139 9.02 11.49 -11.26
N LEU A 140 8.80 11.93 -10.01
CA LEU A 140 7.51 12.43 -9.49
C LEU A 140 7.52 13.95 -9.31
#